data_6507127e235906ba4b815a07553fa133
#
_entry.id   6507127e235906ba4b815a07553fa133
#
_cell.length_a   1.000
_cell.length_b   1.000
_cell.length_c   1.000
_cell.angle_alpha   90.00
_cell.angle_beta   90.00
_cell.angle_gamma   90.00
#
_symmetry.space_group_name_H-M   'P 1'
#
loop_
_entity.id
_entity.type
_entity.pdbx_description
1 polymer ?
#
loop_
_entity_poly.entity_id
_entity_poly.type
_entity_poly.pdbx_seq_one_letter_code
_entity_poly.pdbx_strand_id
1 'polypeptide(L)'
;MSWEVLTMRSATSFFNPALARSDLRRYWPILFLYAGLWIIFLPLQLWLQARWDYISATDLAEVCSDRYMVAVIMALIFGGMMAMASFSYLMNPRSVGAMHALPQRRGTLFWTHFLAGWSMLAAGNLAVALLTAGAALLSGIKLTTALLTWLAVVTLLDLFFMALGTFCAMSTGWLLAVPVLYGVANTLALIVTWLGQQLASLLLIGYATPDTMPAPTIWLTPVYRLIRDLCQTRQKGCTTSYSANIDYPSGLAPEGWRAVLVYAAAALVLLALSRLLYTRRKSELSGDPAAFRWMRPVFRLGVGLVGGLALGMGLYGLVLSGLSFSMPRLCVCMALMGALCYLGAAMLVGKTLRVLPKGLAGAAVTALALVLLCVTLKADVFGYRTRVPQAEKVYSVRVISSDADVKLTDPASIRAVVEAQPVLAEHQVASGNGGRMFRVQYNLKNGSAMARCFWLDTTPETQAAMARVVGLEEYQISVMFNGSFPPTDWKPRTGSLYIMGQEERELTAEEAQTLYDAAWRDIRACNALPADGNYAFLRFEIYLSDGKDQYYIGATKSTYRELTQALLDLGVPESDLGEILID
;
A
#
# COMPACT_ATOMS: atom_id res chain seq x y z
N MET A 1 44.28 -4.30 61.55
CA MET A 1 43.09 -4.75 60.77
C MET A 1 42.74 -3.68 59.79
N SER A 2 43.34 -3.75 58.58
CA SER A 2 43.19 -2.78 57.52
C SER A 2 41.92 -3.15 56.76
N TRP A 3 40.94 -2.25 56.80
CA TRP A 3 39.77 -2.34 55.97
C TRP A 3 40.18 -1.89 54.55
N GLU A 4 40.42 -2.84 53.65
CA GLU A 4 40.44 -2.55 52.24
C GLU A 4 39.03 -2.14 51.84
N VAL A 5 38.84 -0.86 51.68
CA VAL A 5 37.70 -0.27 50.99
C VAL A 5 37.78 -0.77 49.55
N LEU A 6 37.08 -1.84 49.26
CA LEU A 6 36.78 -2.26 47.89
C LEU A 6 36.03 -1.11 47.22
N THR A 7 36.80 -0.20 46.62
CA THR A 7 36.28 0.75 45.64
C THR A 7 35.70 -0.06 44.50
N MET A 8 34.41 -0.36 44.59
CA MET A 8 33.66 -0.81 43.45
C MET A 8 33.76 0.29 42.39
N ARG A 9 34.75 0.19 41.50
CA ARG A 9 34.76 0.92 40.25
C ARG A 9 33.43 0.61 39.59
N SER A 10 32.49 1.59 39.59
CA SER A 10 31.27 1.46 38.84
C SER A 10 31.67 1.16 37.41
N ALA A 11 31.48 -0.07 36.98
CA ALA A 11 31.81 -0.50 35.63
C ALA A 11 31.10 0.45 34.65
N THR A 12 31.86 1.27 33.94
CA THR A 12 31.40 2.16 32.90
C THR A 12 31.00 1.36 31.65
N SER A 13 30.63 0.10 31.84
CA SER A 13 30.25 -0.80 30.75
C SER A 13 28.95 -0.33 30.11
N PHE A 14 28.97 -0.22 28.77
CA PHE A 14 27.80 0.06 27.93
C PHE A 14 26.72 -1.05 28.04
N PHE A 15 27.12 -2.28 28.41
CA PHE A 15 26.29 -3.47 28.43
C PHE A 15 26.54 -4.28 29.71
N ASN A 16 25.48 -4.83 30.33
CA ASN A 16 25.56 -5.68 31.50
C ASN A 16 25.15 -7.11 31.17
N PRO A 17 26.08 -8.07 31.10
CA PRO A 17 25.79 -9.45 30.70
C PRO A 17 24.90 -10.22 31.70
N ALA A 18 24.97 -9.90 33.00
CA ALA A 18 24.14 -10.54 34.01
C ALA A 18 22.65 -10.16 33.84
N LEU A 19 22.37 -8.88 33.56
CA LEU A 19 21.03 -8.38 33.27
C LEU A 19 20.51 -8.96 31.97
N ALA A 20 21.33 -8.98 30.90
CA ALA A 20 20.97 -9.59 29.63
C ALA A 20 20.61 -11.07 29.76
N ARG A 21 21.37 -11.85 30.58
CA ARG A 21 21.04 -13.25 30.86
C ARG A 21 19.70 -13.41 31.59
N SER A 22 19.36 -12.47 32.47
CA SER A 22 18.07 -12.43 33.14
C SER A 22 16.94 -12.21 32.14
N ASP A 23 17.11 -11.25 31.19
CA ASP A 23 16.15 -10.96 30.12
C ASP A 23 15.96 -12.15 29.19
N LEU A 24 17.04 -12.82 28.77
CA LEU A 24 17.00 -14.04 27.96
C LEU A 24 16.16 -15.14 28.64
N ARG A 25 16.35 -15.34 29.94
CA ARG A 25 15.58 -16.33 30.70
C ARG A 25 14.12 -15.93 30.89
N ARG A 26 13.82 -14.64 30.89
CA ARG A 26 12.47 -14.14 31.10
C ARG A 26 11.65 -14.15 29.80
N TYR A 27 12.27 -13.83 28.67
CA TYR A 27 11.56 -13.61 27.38
C TYR A 27 11.69 -14.79 26.40
N TRP A 28 12.29 -15.92 26.82
CA TRP A 28 12.41 -17.12 25.98
C TRP A 28 11.07 -17.60 25.37
N PRO A 29 9.87 -17.45 26.03
CA PRO A 29 8.62 -17.89 25.41
C PRO A 29 8.28 -17.10 24.15
N ILE A 30 8.65 -15.80 24.12
CA ILE A 30 8.46 -14.96 22.93
C ILE A 30 9.35 -15.46 21.79
N LEU A 31 10.62 -15.77 22.10
CA LEU A 31 11.54 -16.34 21.12
C LEU A 31 11.05 -17.70 20.59
N PHE A 32 10.58 -18.57 21.49
CA PHE A 32 10.08 -19.89 21.11
C PHE A 32 8.87 -19.79 20.16
N LEU A 33 7.93 -18.91 20.47
CA LEU A 33 6.77 -18.67 19.61
C LEU A 33 7.19 -18.06 18.27
N TYR A 34 8.10 -17.09 18.27
CA TYR A 34 8.66 -16.46 17.08
C TYR A 34 9.34 -17.47 16.16
N ALA A 35 10.30 -18.21 16.71
CA ALA A 35 11.05 -19.21 15.95
C ALA A 35 10.14 -20.36 15.49
N GLY A 36 9.20 -20.80 16.33
CA GLY A 36 8.23 -21.85 16.00
C GLY A 36 7.35 -21.47 14.80
N LEU A 37 6.83 -20.25 14.77
CA LEU A 37 6.08 -19.76 13.62
C LEU A 37 6.96 -19.68 12.35
N TRP A 38 8.19 -19.19 12.48
CA TRP A 38 9.12 -19.15 11.35
C TRP A 38 9.47 -20.54 10.82
N ILE A 39 9.62 -21.54 11.70
CA ILE A 39 9.85 -22.93 11.30
C ILE A 39 8.69 -23.45 10.43
N ILE A 40 7.47 -23.09 10.78
CA ILE A 40 6.29 -23.47 9.98
C ILE A 40 6.30 -22.77 8.61
N PHE A 41 6.61 -21.46 8.58
CA PHE A 41 6.49 -20.66 7.34
C PHE A 41 7.67 -20.83 6.37
N LEU A 42 8.84 -21.26 6.80
CA LEU A 42 10.00 -21.30 5.92
C LEU A 42 10.60 -22.73 5.80
N PRO A 43 11.33 -23.33 6.78
CA PRO A 43 11.98 -24.63 6.58
C PRO A 43 10.98 -25.78 6.40
N LEU A 44 9.87 -25.82 7.13
CA LEU A 44 8.87 -26.87 7.01
C LEU A 44 8.16 -26.80 5.66
N GLN A 45 7.78 -25.61 5.21
CA GLN A 45 7.15 -25.44 3.89
C GLN A 45 8.09 -25.81 2.75
N LEU A 46 9.36 -25.38 2.82
CA LEU A 46 10.36 -25.76 1.84
C LEU A 46 10.50 -27.29 1.74
N TRP A 47 10.56 -27.96 2.89
CA TRP A 47 10.67 -29.42 2.96
C TRP A 47 9.44 -30.15 2.42
N LEU A 48 8.22 -29.65 2.71
CA LEU A 48 6.96 -30.21 2.19
C LEU A 48 6.85 -30.00 0.69
N GLN A 49 7.12 -28.81 0.20
CA GLN A 49 7.05 -28.48 -1.24
C GLN A 49 8.04 -29.31 -2.05
N ALA A 50 9.27 -29.52 -1.54
CA ALA A 50 10.27 -30.36 -2.17
C ALA A 50 9.84 -31.85 -2.34
N ARG A 51 8.96 -32.34 -1.47
CA ARG A 51 8.43 -33.73 -1.54
C ARG A 51 7.28 -33.92 -2.55
N TRP A 52 6.62 -32.84 -2.96
CA TRP A 52 5.45 -32.90 -3.84
C TRP A 52 5.78 -32.60 -5.30
N ASP A 53 7.07 -32.66 -5.68
CA ASP A 53 7.60 -32.39 -7.03
C ASP A 53 7.17 -31.04 -7.66
N TYR A 54 6.65 -30.12 -6.84
CA TYR A 54 6.23 -28.79 -7.29
C TYR A 54 7.36 -27.79 -7.43
N ILE A 55 8.60 -28.15 -7.03
CA ILE A 55 9.73 -27.22 -7.01
C ILE A 55 10.86 -27.76 -7.89
N SER A 56 11.15 -27.05 -8.96
CA SER A 56 12.41 -27.20 -9.70
C SER A 56 13.59 -26.64 -8.90
N ALA A 57 14.81 -27.04 -9.22
CA ALA A 57 16.04 -26.76 -8.46
C ALA A 57 16.41 -25.27 -8.30
N THR A 58 15.57 -24.34 -8.79
CA THR A 58 15.80 -22.88 -8.81
C THR A 58 15.16 -22.13 -7.65
N ASP A 59 14.38 -22.77 -6.78
CA ASP A 59 13.27 -22.08 -6.12
C ASP A 59 13.46 -21.69 -4.65
N LEU A 60 14.66 -21.83 -4.07
CA LEU A 60 14.94 -21.24 -2.75
C LEU A 60 14.75 -19.72 -2.75
N ALA A 61 15.07 -19.06 -3.87
CA ALA A 61 14.86 -17.62 -4.02
C ALA A 61 13.37 -17.26 -4.05
N GLU A 62 12.56 -18.07 -4.74
CA GLU A 62 11.09 -17.92 -4.76
C GLU A 62 10.51 -18.10 -3.37
N VAL A 63 10.83 -19.21 -2.69
CA VAL A 63 10.34 -19.48 -1.33
C VAL A 63 10.71 -18.35 -0.36
N CYS A 64 11.93 -17.83 -0.42
CA CYS A 64 12.34 -16.69 0.41
C CYS A 64 11.58 -15.40 0.06
N SER A 65 11.35 -15.15 -1.23
CA SER A 65 10.65 -13.94 -1.71
C SER A 65 9.18 -13.94 -1.30
N ASP A 66 8.52 -15.08 -1.40
CA ASP A 66 7.12 -15.24 -0.99
C ASP A 66 6.89 -14.98 0.50
N ARG A 67 7.92 -15.08 1.32
CA ARG A 67 7.83 -14.89 2.77
C ARG A 67 8.13 -13.48 3.25
N TYR A 68 8.44 -12.51 2.37
CA TYR A 68 8.69 -11.14 2.81
C TYR A 68 7.44 -10.47 3.40
N MET A 69 6.24 -10.77 2.91
CA MET A 69 5.01 -10.28 3.55
C MET A 69 4.89 -10.80 4.99
N VAL A 70 5.13 -12.11 5.17
CA VAL A 70 5.15 -12.73 6.50
C VAL A 70 6.24 -12.10 7.36
N ALA A 71 7.42 -11.83 6.79
CA ALA A 71 8.53 -11.20 7.50
C ALA A 71 8.16 -9.83 8.07
N VAL A 72 7.49 -8.97 7.30
CA VAL A 72 7.04 -7.66 7.77
C VAL A 72 6.02 -7.81 8.91
N ILE A 73 5.06 -8.73 8.77
CA ILE A 73 4.04 -8.97 9.80
C ILE A 73 4.67 -9.55 11.08
N MET A 74 5.56 -10.52 10.95
CA MET A 74 6.28 -11.13 12.09
C MET A 74 7.15 -10.09 12.82
N ALA A 75 7.92 -9.30 12.09
CA ALA A 75 8.73 -8.23 12.66
C ALA A 75 7.86 -7.15 13.35
N LEU A 76 6.72 -6.78 12.75
CA LEU A 76 5.76 -5.85 13.36
C LEU A 76 5.25 -6.38 14.71
N ILE A 77 4.79 -7.62 14.75
CA ILE A 77 4.19 -8.21 15.94
C ILE A 77 5.27 -8.46 17.00
N PHE A 78 6.31 -9.22 16.66
CA PHE A 78 7.31 -9.66 17.63
C PHE A 78 8.31 -8.57 18.01
N GLY A 79 8.63 -7.64 17.10
CA GLY A 79 9.40 -6.44 17.43
C GLY A 79 8.67 -5.56 18.44
N GLY A 80 7.37 -5.33 18.24
CA GLY A 80 6.51 -4.60 19.19
C GLY A 80 6.38 -5.34 20.53
N MET A 81 6.12 -6.64 20.51
CA MET A 81 6.01 -7.47 21.72
C MET A 81 7.32 -7.49 22.52
N MET A 82 8.46 -7.67 21.84
CA MET A 82 9.78 -7.68 22.49
C MET A 82 10.11 -6.32 23.11
N ALA A 83 9.79 -5.21 22.42
CA ALA A 83 9.94 -3.87 22.98
C ALA A 83 9.07 -3.66 24.23
N MET A 84 7.80 -4.10 24.18
CA MET A 84 6.90 -4.04 25.34
C MET A 84 7.43 -4.88 26.51
N ALA A 85 7.86 -6.10 26.25
CA ALA A 85 8.39 -7.01 27.28
C ALA A 85 9.64 -6.40 27.92
N SER A 86 10.62 -5.97 27.12
CA SER A 86 11.90 -5.43 27.59
C SER A 86 11.75 -4.17 28.45
N PHE A 87 10.74 -3.32 28.16
CA PHE A 87 10.53 -2.06 28.87
C PHE A 87 9.25 -2.02 29.71
N SER A 88 8.58 -3.17 29.91
CA SER A 88 7.37 -3.29 30.74
C SER A 88 7.56 -2.82 32.19
N TYR A 89 8.77 -2.95 32.73
CA TYR A 89 9.09 -2.48 34.07
C TYR A 89 8.87 -0.98 34.28
N LEU A 90 8.94 -0.17 33.21
CA LEU A 90 8.69 1.28 33.27
C LEU A 90 7.22 1.65 33.51
N MET A 91 6.30 0.70 33.32
CA MET A 91 4.86 0.89 33.43
C MET A 91 4.31 0.54 34.82
N ASN A 92 5.14 -0.11 35.67
CA ASN A 92 4.75 -0.50 37.02
C ASN A 92 5.62 0.24 38.06
N PRO A 93 5.04 1.02 38.99
CA PRO A 93 5.79 1.80 40.00
C PRO A 93 6.76 0.97 40.85
N ARG A 94 6.34 -0.24 41.20
CA ARG A 94 7.19 -1.15 42.02
C ARG A 94 8.42 -1.61 41.26
N SER A 95 8.22 -1.99 39.99
CA SER A 95 9.32 -2.49 39.15
C SER A 95 10.31 -1.39 38.76
N VAL A 96 9.82 -0.17 38.51
CA VAL A 96 10.67 1.00 38.22
C VAL A 96 11.60 1.30 39.38
N GLY A 97 11.06 1.33 40.61
CA GLY A 97 11.88 1.55 41.82
C GLY A 97 12.98 0.50 41.98
N ALA A 98 12.64 -0.79 41.83
CA ALA A 98 13.59 -1.90 41.94
C ALA A 98 14.70 -1.83 40.86
N MET A 99 14.34 -1.53 39.58
CA MET A 99 15.33 -1.44 38.50
C MET A 99 16.24 -0.22 38.62
N HIS A 100 15.70 0.93 39.06
CA HIS A 100 16.50 2.14 39.23
C HIS A 100 17.32 2.16 40.51
N ALA A 101 17.07 1.23 41.46
CA ALA A 101 17.92 1.02 42.64
C ALA A 101 19.20 0.23 42.33
N LEU A 102 19.28 -0.42 41.16
CA LEU A 102 20.50 -1.10 40.74
C LEU A 102 21.64 -0.10 40.53
N PRO A 103 22.88 -0.44 40.93
CA PRO A 103 24.06 0.44 40.80
C PRO A 103 24.53 0.51 39.33
N GLN A 104 23.63 0.84 38.41
CA GLN A 104 23.86 0.90 36.99
C GLN A 104 23.43 2.26 36.43
N ARG A 105 24.17 2.76 35.43
CA ARG A 105 23.76 3.97 34.69
C ARG A 105 22.50 3.71 33.87
N ARG A 106 21.59 4.66 33.80
CA ARG A 106 20.37 4.55 32.98
C ARG A 106 20.66 4.17 31.51
N GLY A 107 21.75 4.71 30.93
CA GLY A 107 22.16 4.36 29.57
C GLY A 107 22.54 2.88 29.42
N THR A 108 23.22 2.29 30.41
CA THR A 108 23.57 0.85 30.44
C THR A 108 22.30 -0.01 30.51
N LEU A 109 21.34 0.34 31.39
CA LEU A 109 20.05 -0.34 31.46
C LEU A 109 19.31 -0.33 30.14
N PHE A 110 19.19 0.85 29.50
CA PHE A 110 18.52 1.01 28.21
C PHE A 110 19.14 0.10 27.14
N TRP A 111 20.46 0.19 26.94
CA TRP A 111 21.12 -0.59 25.91
C TRP A 111 21.13 -2.07 26.19
N THR A 112 21.26 -2.48 27.45
CA THR A 112 21.24 -3.90 27.81
C THR A 112 19.89 -4.53 27.48
N HIS A 113 18.78 -3.92 27.90
CA HIS A 113 17.43 -4.44 27.60
C HIS A 113 17.11 -4.45 26.11
N PHE A 114 17.48 -3.37 25.39
CA PHE A 114 17.24 -3.30 23.95
C PHE A 114 18.06 -4.36 23.19
N LEU A 115 19.37 -4.40 23.41
CA LEU A 115 20.27 -5.33 22.72
C LEU A 115 19.98 -6.79 23.09
N ALA A 116 19.62 -7.09 24.34
CA ALA A 116 19.20 -8.43 24.72
C ALA A 116 17.95 -8.86 23.94
N GLY A 117 16.92 -8.02 23.87
CA GLY A 117 15.71 -8.34 23.14
C GLY A 117 15.94 -8.50 21.63
N TRP A 118 16.66 -7.55 21.00
CA TRP A 118 16.96 -7.65 19.57
C TRP A 118 17.86 -8.84 19.22
N SER A 119 18.87 -9.14 20.05
CA SER A 119 19.74 -10.30 19.83
C SER A 119 18.99 -11.64 19.93
N MET A 120 17.92 -11.72 20.72
CA MET A 120 17.05 -12.90 20.77
C MET A 120 16.34 -13.10 19.42
N LEU A 121 15.73 -12.07 18.85
CA LEU A 121 15.08 -12.16 17.55
C LEU A 121 16.09 -12.51 16.46
N ALA A 122 17.24 -11.84 16.43
CA ALA A 122 18.33 -12.11 15.49
C ALA A 122 18.87 -13.55 15.59
N ALA A 123 19.02 -14.09 16.83
CA ALA A 123 19.40 -15.48 17.04
C ALA A 123 18.31 -16.45 16.56
N GLY A 124 17.04 -16.12 16.73
CA GLY A 124 15.91 -16.87 16.17
C GLY A 124 15.97 -16.91 14.64
N ASN A 125 16.20 -15.77 13.99
CA ASN A 125 16.36 -15.68 12.53
C ASN A 125 17.54 -16.52 12.03
N LEU A 126 18.68 -16.46 12.72
CA LEU A 126 19.84 -17.27 12.38
C LEU A 126 19.54 -18.77 12.52
N ALA A 127 18.90 -19.19 13.60
CA ALA A 127 18.51 -20.60 13.80
C ALA A 127 17.55 -21.07 12.69
N VAL A 128 16.55 -20.27 12.31
CA VAL A 128 15.63 -20.57 11.23
C VAL A 128 16.36 -20.64 9.88
N ALA A 129 17.28 -19.71 9.59
CA ALA A 129 18.08 -19.74 8.38
C ALA A 129 18.94 -21.02 8.28
N LEU A 130 19.55 -21.43 9.40
CA LEU A 130 20.34 -22.67 9.46
C LEU A 130 19.46 -23.92 9.24
N LEU A 131 18.27 -23.96 9.85
CA LEU A 131 17.31 -25.04 9.62
C LEU A 131 16.80 -25.08 8.17
N THR A 132 16.58 -23.91 7.57
CA THR A 132 16.19 -23.81 6.15
C THR A 132 17.31 -24.28 5.24
N ALA A 133 18.56 -23.90 5.51
CA ALA A 133 19.72 -24.40 4.78
C ALA A 133 19.84 -25.93 4.87
N GLY A 134 19.64 -26.50 6.08
CA GLY A 134 19.61 -27.94 6.28
C GLY A 134 18.48 -28.62 5.50
N ALA A 135 17.27 -28.10 5.55
CA ALA A 135 16.14 -28.60 4.79
C ALA A 135 16.38 -28.55 3.27
N ALA A 136 16.96 -27.46 2.77
CA ALA A 136 17.31 -27.31 1.35
C ALA A 136 18.36 -28.38 0.91
N LEU A 137 19.42 -28.56 1.69
CA LEU A 137 20.46 -29.57 1.41
C LEU A 137 19.89 -31.00 1.44
N LEU A 138 19.04 -31.34 2.40
CA LEU A 138 18.37 -32.64 2.48
C LEU A 138 17.39 -32.89 1.32
N SER A 139 16.86 -31.84 0.74
CA SER A 139 15.94 -31.90 -0.41
C SER A 139 16.67 -31.77 -1.76
N GLY A 140 18.00 -31.69 -1.79
CA GLY A 140 18.78 -31.53 -3.04
C GLY A 140 18.69 -30.14 -3.67
N ILE A 141 18.13 -29.14 -2.97
CA ILE A 141 17.97 -27.77 -3.46
C ILE A 141 19.29 -27.01 -3.27
N LYS A 142 19.73 -26.29 -4.29
CA LYS A 142 20.96 -25.48 -4.22
C LYS A 142 20.78 -24.28 -3.29
N LEU A 143 21.75 -24.09 -2.38
CA LEU A 143 21.81 -22.90 -1.56
C LEU A 143 22.11 -21.67 -2.42
N THR A 144 21.29 -20.65 -2.31
CA THR A 144 21.44 -19.36 -3.00
C THR A 144 21.67 -18.22 -2.01
N THR A 145 22.12 -17.07 -2.51
CA THR A 145 22.27 -15.84 -1.72
C THR A 145 20.95 -15.31 -1.18
N ALA A 146 19.82 -15.79 -1.69
CA ALA A 146 18.47 -15.39 -1.26
C ALA A 146 18.24 -15.65 0.25
N LEU A 147 18.77 -16.75 0.79
CA LEU A 147 18.65 -17.06 2.23
C LEU A 147 19.42 -16.06 3.09
N LEU A 148 20.61 -15.63 2.67
CA LEU A 148 21.39 -14.59 3.37
C LEU A 148 20.70 -13.24 3.27
N THR A 149 20.11 -12.94 2.12
CA THR A 149 19.31 -11.74 1.88
C THR A 149 18.09 -11.73 2.80
N TRP A 150 17.36 -12.85 2.89
CA TRP A 150 16.24 -13.02 3.80
C TRP A 150 16.66 -12.79 5.26
N LEU A 151 17.75 -13.41 5.72
CA LEU A 151 18.26 -13.25 7.07
C LEU A 151 18.60 -11.78 7.39
N ALA A 152 19.27 -11.10 6.48
CA ALA A 152 19.63 -9.68 6.63
C ALA A 152 18.38 -8.80 6.70
N VAL A 153 17.43 -8.99 5.78
CA VAL A 153 16.18 -8.22 5.71
C VAL A 153 15.38 -8.39 6.99
N VAL A 154 15.09 -9.64 7.40
CA VAL A 154 14.26 -9.91 8.58
C VAL A 154 14.91 -9.34 9.85
N THR A 155 16.21 -9.48 10.00
CA THR A 155 16.94 -8.95 11.17
C THR A 155 16.92 -7.40 11.22
N LEU A 156 16.98 -6.73 10.07
CA LEU A 156 16.85 -5.27 9.98
C LEU A 156 15.42 -4.80 10.22
N LEU A 157 14.41 -5.58 9.76
CA LEU A 157 13.00 -5.30 10.06
C LEU A 157 12.72 -5.41 11.56
N ASP A 158 13.20 -6.48 12.20
CA ASP A 158 13.10 -6.65 13.66
C ASP A 158 13.74 -5.48 14.42
N LEU A 159 14.91 -5.01 13.96
CA LEU A 159 15.57 -3.84 14.54
C LEU A 159 14.67 -2.60 14.46
N PHE A 160 14.08 -2.32 13.29
CA PHE A 160 13.23 -1.15 13.09
C PHE A 160 11.96 -1.22 13.92
N PHE A 161 11.22 -2.32 13.85
CA PHE A 161 9.95 -2.45 14.55
C PHE A 161 10.13 -2.49 16.08
N MET A 162 11.19 -3.12 16.57
CA MET A 162 11.52 -3.09 17.98
C MET A 162 11.96 -1.68 18.43
N ALA A 163 12.72 -0.94 17.62
CA ALA A 163 13.09 0.45 17.90
C ALA A 163 11.86 1.37 17.97
N LEU A 164 10.92 1.20 17.05
CA LEU A 164 9.67 1.95 17.05
C LEU A 164 8.80 1.61 18.27
N GLY A 165 8.68 0.33 18.61
CA GLY A 165 7.98 -0.12 19.82
C GLY A 165 8.63 0.42 21.10
N THR A 166 9.97 0.47 21.14
CA THR A 166 10.73 1.08 22.25
C THR A 166 10.45 2.58 22.37
N PHE A 167 10.42 3.30 21.25
CA PHE A 167 10.06 4.73 21.24
C PHE A 167 8.64 4.97 21.78
N CYS A 168 7.67 4.14 21.38
CA CYS A 168 6.32 4.18 21.93
C CYS A 168 6.29 3.88 23.42
N ALA A 169 7.05 2.88 23.90
CA ALA A 169 7.15 2.55 25.32
C ALA A 169 7.76 3.68 26.15
N MET A 170 8.72 4.44 25.60
CA MET A 170 9.26 5.63 26.29
C MET A 170 8.27 6.78 26.37
N SER A 171 7.33 6.85 25.43
CA SER A 171 6.36 7.96 25.29
C SER A 171 5.17 7.87 26.22
N THR A 172 4.89 6.70 26.81
CA THR A 172 3.78 6.46 27.74
C THR A 172 4.23 5.80 29.05
N GLY A 173 3.45 5.96 30.10
CA GLY A 173 3.60 5.26 31.38
C GLY A 173 2.59 4.11 31.57
N TRP A 174 1.69 3.90 30.62
CA TRP A 174 0.62 2.92 30.70
C TRP A 174 0.81 1.79 29.70
N LEU A 175 0.87 0.54 30.18
CA LEU A 175 1.22 -0.62 29.36
C LEU A 175 0.27 -0.81 28.17
N LEU A 176 -1.03 -0.65 28.37
CA LEU A 176 -2.04 -0.79 27.29
C LEU A 176 -1.97 0.34 26.25
N ALA A 177 -1.36 1.48 26.59
CA ALA A 177 -1.18 2.56 25.64
C ALA A 177 -0.03 2.30 24.64
N VAL A 178 0.92 1.42 24.98
CA VAL A 178 2.07 1.12 24.10
C VAL A 178 1.62 0.50 22.77
N PRO A 179 0.84 -0.61 22.74
CA PRO A 179 0.41 -1.21 21.48
C PRO A 179 -0.50 -0.26 20.67
N VAL A 180 -1.32 0.58 21.35
CA VAL A 180 -2.14 1.59 20.67
C VAL A 180 -1.28 2.64 19.98
N LEU A 181 -0.30 3.23 20.69
CA LEU A 181 0.63 4.20 20.11
C LEU A 181 1.46 3.58 18.99
N TYR A 182 1.88 2.33 19.15
CA TYR A 182 2.63 1.59 18.16
C TYR A 182 1.81 1.33 16.88
N GLY A 183 0.55 0.92 17.03
CA GLY A 183 -0.38 0.78 15.91
C GLY A 183 -0.62 2.11 15.21
N VAL A 184 -0.89 3.17 15.97
CA VAL A 184 -1.07 4.52 15.44
C VAL A 184 0.18 5.00 14.68
N ALA A 185 1.39 4.79 15.24
CA ALA A 185 2.63 5.18 14.58
C ALA A 185 2.85 4.47 13.24
N ASN A 186 2.34 3.25 13.08
CA ASN A 186 2.44 2.47 11.84
C ASN A 186 1.36 2.83 10.80
N THR A 187 0.21 3.38 11.20
CA THR A 187 -0.96 3.49 10.31
C THR A 187 -1.53 4.91 10.19
N LEU A 188 -1.16 5.84 11.08
CA LEU A 188 -1.76 7.18 11.16
C LEU A 188 -1.73 7.94 9.83
N ALA A 189 -0.58 7.93 9.14
CA ALA A 189 -0.43 8.66 7.89
C ALA A 189 -1.36 8.10 6.81
N LEU A 190 -1.51 6.78 6.73
CA LEU A 190 -2.42 6.12 5.80
C LEU A 190 -3.88 6.48 6.10
N ILE A 191 -4.28 6.38 7.38
CA ILE A 191 -5.64 6.69 7.82
C ILE A 191 -5.98 8.15 7.53
N VAL A 192 -5.11 9.09 7.89
CA VAL A 192 -5.35 10.53 7.66
C VAL A 192 -5.44 10.84 6.16
N THR A 193 -4.55 10.27 5.35
CA THR A 193 -4.59 10.46 3.90
C THR A 193 -5.86 9.88 3.30
N TRP A 194 -6.23 8.66 3.68
CA TRP A 194 -7.45 8.02 3.19
C TRP A 194 -8.71 8.80 3.58
N LEU A 195 -8.82 9.22 4.85
CA LEU A 195 -9.94 10.07 5.31
C LEU A 195 -9.99 11.41 4.56
N GLY A 196 -8.82 12.02 4.34
CA GLY A 196 -8.71 13.26 3.55
C GLY A 196 -9.16 13.07 2.10
N GLN A 197 -8.78 11.95 1.47
CA GLN A 197 -9.22 11.60 0.11
C GLN A 197 -10.73 11.34 0.05
N GLN A 198 -11.31 10.65 1.04
CA GLN A 198 -12.75 10.44 1.13
C GLN A 198 -13.51 11.78 1.30
N LEU A 199 -13.02 12.66 2.17
CA LEU A 199 -13.60 13.98 2.33
C LEU A 199 -13.48 14.82 1.05
N ALA A 200 -12.34 14.76 0.37
CA ALA A 200 -12.12 15.45 -0.90
C ALA A 200 -13.07 14.94 -1.99
N SER A 201 -13.32 13.62 -2.07
CA SER A 201 -14.26 13.04 -3.05
C SER A 201 -15.71 13.48 -2.83
N LEU A 202 -16.07 13.80 -1.59
CA LEU A 202 -17.41 14.31 -1.26
C LEU A 202 -17.59 15.81 -1.53
N LEU A 203 -16.51 16.60 -1.43
CA LEU A 203 -16.60 18.07 -1.45
C LEU A 203 -16.03 18.72 -2.70
N LEU A 204 -14.99 18.13 -3.33
CA LEU A 204 -14.33 18.66 -4.51
C LEU A 204 -14.96 18.08 -5.78
N ILE A 205 -15.47 18.95 -6.63
CA ILE A 205 -16.01 18.57 -7.94
C ILE A 205 -14.85 18.10 -8.84
N GLY A 206 -15.01 16.95 -9.50
CA GLY A 206 -13.99 16.38 -10.38
C GLY A 206 -12.83 15.71 -9.66
N TYR A 207 -12.87 15.54 -8.33
CA TYR A 207 -11.88 14.78 -7.61
C TYR A 207 -12.11 13.27 -7.78
N ALA A 208 -11.04 12.54 -8.07
CA ALA A 208 -11.00 11.09 -7.95
C ALA A 208 -9.85 10.68 -7.04
N THR A 209 -10.06 9.62 -6.28
CA THR A 209 -9.00 9.05 -5.45
C THR A 209 -7.95 8.40 -6.35
N PRO A 210 -6.68 8.80 -6.31
CA PRO A 210 -5.62 8.14 -7.07
C PRO A 210 -5.44 6.69 -6.61
N ASP A 211 -5.09 5.80 -7.52
CA ASP A 211 -4.81 4.39 -7.20
C ASP A 211 -3.54 4.23 -6.34
N THR A 212 -2.67 5.23 -6.37
CA THR A 212 -1.43 5.25 -5.60
C THR A 212 -1.49 6.29 -4.48
N MET A 213 -1.04 5.91 -3.29
CA MET A 213 -0.92 6.84 -2.17
C MET A 213 0.22 7.85 -2.41
N PRO A 214 0.11 9.09 -1.87
CA PRO A 214 1.19 10.06 -1.94
C PRO A 214 2.49 9.53 -1.35
N ALA A 215 3.63 9.84 -1.96
CA ALA A 215 4.94 9.37 -1.51
C ALA A 215 5.23 9.64 -0.02
N PRO A 216 4.92 10.82 0.58
CA PRO A 216 5.09 11.04 2.01
C PRO A 216 4.28 10.09 2.87
N THR A 217 3.03 9.80 2.50
CA THR A 217 2.15 8.86 3.21
C THR A 217 2.74 7.45 3.20
N ILE A 218 3.25 7.02 2.05
CA ILE A 218 3.87 5.71 1.89
C ILE A 218 5.09 5.58 2.82
N TRP A 219 5.95 6.59 2.86
CA TRP A 219 7.14 6.59 3.73
C TRP A 219 6.82 6.71 5.22
N LEU A 220 5.74 7.41 5.58
CA LEU A 220 5.28 7.53 6.97
C LEU A 220 4.43 6.33 7.43
N THR A 221 4.18 5.35 6.56
CA THR A 221 3.47 4.10 6.88
C THR A 221 4.39 2.91 6.62
N PRO A 222 5.27 2.55 7.57
CA PRO A 222 6.33 1.56 7.36
C PRO A 222 5.80 0.20 6.87
N VAL A 223 4.73 -0.30 7.46
CA VAL A 223 4.14 -1.59 7.10
C VAL A 223 3.69 -1.60 5.64
N TYR A 224 2.95 -0.57 5.20
CA TYR A 224 2.48 -0.46 3.83
C TYR A 224 3.64 -0.35 2.83
N ARG A 225 4.66 0.48 3.14
CA ARG A 225 5.84 0.66 2.28
C ARG A 225 6.62 -0.64 2.13
N LEU A 226 6.90 -1.31 3.24
CA LEU A 226 7.70 -2.54 3.24
C LEU A 226 6.97 -3.68 2.52
N ILE A 227 5.67 -3.89 2.79
CA ILE A 227 4.90 -4.91 2.07
C ILE A 227 4.91 -4.60 0.57
N ARG A 228 4.64 -3.35 0.18
CA ARG A 228 4.62 -2.97 -1.23
C ARG A 228 5.97 -3.23 -1.92
N ASP A 229 7.08 -2.77 -1.34
CA ASP A 229 8.38 -2.82 -2.00
C ASP A 229 9.01 -4.21 -1.97
N LEU A 230 8.76 -5.00 -0.92
CA LEU A 230 9.27 -6.36 -0.80
C LEU A 230 8.44 -7.38 -1.61
N CYS A 231 7.11 -7.17 -1.72
CA CYS A 231 6.25 -8.06 -2.51
C CYS A 231 6.24 -7.72 -4.01
N GLN A 232 6.48 -6.46 -4.40
CA GLN A 232 6.56 -6.08 -5.83
C GLN A 232 7.77 -6.65 -6.56
N THR A 233 8.77 -7.17 -5.86
CA THR A 233 9.87 -7.93 -6.47
C THR A 233 9.36 -9.11 -7.30
N ARG A 234 8.25 -9.69 -6.89
CA ARG A 234 7.58 -10.80 -7.59
C ARG A 234 6.84 -10.35 -8.85
N GLN A 235 6.24 -9.15 -8.87
CA GLN A 235 5.39 -8.69 -9.98
C GLN A 235 6.17 -8.11 -11.17
N LYS A 236 7.42 -7.69 -11.00
CA LYS A 236 8.22 -7.15 -12.11
C LYS A 236 8.66 -8.21 -13.14
N GLY A 237 8.57 -9.49 -12.81
CA GLY A 237 8.77 -10.60 -13.74
C GLY A 237 7.47 -11.23 -14.26
N CYS A 238 6.32 -10.82 -13.72
CA CYS A 238 5.01 -11.32 -14.12
C CYS A 238 4.39 -10.36 -15.14
N THR A 239 4.86 -10.38 -16.37
CA THR A 239 3.98 -10.13 -17.51
C THR A 239 3.01 -11.30 -17.53
N THR A 240 1.71 -11.00 -17.66
CA THR A 240 0.58 -11.93 -17.73
C THR A 240 0.72 -12.94 -18.87
N SER A 241 1.69 -13.83 -18.77
CA SER A 241 1.83 -15.00 -19.63
C SER A 241 1.97 -16.21 -18.74
N TYR A 242 1.12 -17.17 -18.94
CA TYR A 242 1.21 -18.54 -18.42
C TYR A 242 2.46 -19.27 -18.98
N SER A 243 3.61 -18.62 -19.01
CA SER A 243 4.86 -19.17 -19.54
C SER A 243 5.86 -19.46 -18.45
N ALA A 244 6.26 -20.69 -18.41
CA ALA A 244 7.00 -21.42 -17.41
C ALA A 244 8.49 -21.02 -17.24
N ASN A 245 8.93 -19.81 -17.57
CA ASN A 245 10.31 -19.37 -17.38
C ASN A 245 10.36 -17.98 -16.75
N ILE A 246 9.91 -17.89 -15.49
CA ILE A 246 10.10 -16.68 -14.70
C ILE A 246 11.46 -16.80 -14.01
N ASP A 247 12.46 -16.06 -14.48
CA ASP A 247 13.72 -15.88 -13.76
C ASP A 247 13.46 -15.08 -12.48
N TYR A 248 13.31 -15.76 -11.36
CA TYR A 248 13.26 -15.10 -10.05
C TYR A 248 14.64 -14.53 -9.73
N PRO A 249 14.73 -13.22 -9.46
CA PRO A 249 16.01 -12.64 -9.06
C PRO A 249 16.48 -13.31 -7.76
N SER A 250 17.73 -13.72 -7.72
CA SER A 250 18.36 -14.37 -6.55
C SER A 250 18.47 -13.48 -5.31
N GLY A 251 17.91 -12.29 -5.34
CA GLY A 251 17.93 -11.31 -4.24
C GLY A 251 16.83 -10.25 -4.36
N LEU A 252 16.80 -9.31 -3.40
CA LEU A 252 15.86 -8.19 -3.40
C LEU A 252 16.12 -7.22 -4.56
N ALA A 253 15.04 -6.68 -5.15
CA ALA A 253 15.15 -5.53 -6.04
C ALA A 253 15.75 -4.30 -5.33
N PRO A 254 16.40 -3.38 -6.08
CA PRO A 254 16.98 -2.17 -5.50
C PRO A 254 16.02 -1.34 -4.64
N GLU A 255 14.74 -1.26 -5.05
CA GLU A 255 13.71 -0.56 -4.27
C GLU A 255 13.45 -1.20 -2.91
N GLY A 256 13.41 -2.53 -2.83
CA GLY A 256 13.26 -3.27 -1.57
C GLY A 256 14.41 -2.99 -0.62
N TRP A 257 15.65 -3.04 -1.08
CA TRP A 257 16.83 -2.69 -0.27
C TRP A 257 16.81 -1.23 0.18
N ARG A 258 16.42 -0.30 -0.69
CA ARG A 258 16.28 1.12 -0.34
C ARG A 258 15.32 1.31 0.84
N ALA A 259 14.17 0.67 0.82
CA ALA A 259 13.19 0.78 1.92
C ALA A 259 13.75 0.20 3.23
N VAL A 260 14.31 -1.02 3.18
CA VAL A 260 14.89 -1.68 4.37
C VAL A 260 15.99 -0.83 4.99
N LEU A 261 16.93 -0.32 4.19
CA LEU A 261 18.06 0.49 4.69
C LEU A 261 17.60 1.83 5.27
N VAL A 262 16.62 2.49 4.64
CA VAL A 262 16.04 3.74 5.16
C VAL A 262 15.38 3.51 6.52
N TYR A 263 14.61 2.43 6.68
CA TYR A 263 14.00 2.12 7.97
C TYR A 263 15.02 1.63 9.00
N ALA A 264 16.08 0.94 8.60
CA ALA A 264 17.20 0.61 9.49
C ALA A 264 17.91 1.88 10.00
N ALA A 265 18.13 2.86 9.13
CA ALA A 265 18.64 4.17 9.54
C ALA A 265 17.67 4.92 10.46
N ALA A 266 16.35 4.89 10.15
CA ALA A 266 15.33 5.46 11.02
C ALA A 266 15.30 4.78 12.40
N ALA A 267 15.55 3.46 12.48
CA ALA A 267 15.67 2.74 13.74
C ALA A 267 16.77 3.33 14.63
N LEU A 268 17.94 3.66 14.08
CA LEU A 268 19.02 4.28 14.83
C LEU A 268 18.63 5.65 15.38
N VAL A 269 17.92 6.45 14.59
CA VAL A 269 17.38 7.75 15.05
C VAL A 269 16.35 7.55 16.16
N LEU A 270 15.41 6.60 15.98
CA LEU A 270 14.41 6.28 17.00
C LEU A 270 15.06 5.80 18.31
N LEU A 271 16.13 5.01 18.24
CA LEU A 271 16.88 4.56 19.40
C LEU A 271 17.58 5.70 20.12
N ALA A 272 18.19 6.63 19.38
CA ALA A 272 18.80 7.82 19.96
C ALA A 272 17.76 8.68 20.69
N LEU A 273 16.60 8.91 20.07
CA LEU A 273 15.46 9.61 20.68
C LEU A 273 14.91 8.86 21.90
N SER A 274 14.73 7.54 21.78
CA SER A 274 14.26 6.69 22.90
C SER A 274 15.18 6.77 24.09
N ARG A 275 16.50 6.71 23.88
CA ARG A 275 17.51 6.89 24.93
C ARG A 275 17.41 8.27 25.58
N LEU A 276 17.24 9.33 24.78
CA LEU A 276 17.07 10.68 25.28
C LEU A 276 15.80 10.82 26.14
N LEU A 277 14.67 10.26 25.67
CA LEU A 277 13.44 10.23 26.43
C LEU A 277 13.59 9.43 27.71
N TYR A 278 14.23 8.26 27.65
CA TYR A 278 14.49 7.41 28.82
C TYR A 278 15.30 8.10 29.92
N THR A 279 16.35 8.82 29.53
CA THR A 279 17.19 9.56 30.50
C THR A 279 16.46 10.73 31.15
N ARG A 280 15.56 11.40 30.40
CA ARG A 280 14.77 12.55 30.88
C ARG A 280 13.46 12.16 31.57
N ARG A 281 13.06 10.90 31.48
CA ARG A 281 11.82 10.40 32.08
C ARG A 281 11.91 10.38 33.60
N LYS A 282 10.91 10.98 34.27
CA LYS A 282 10.74 10.87 35.71
C LYS A 282 10.08 9.53 36.08
N SER A 283 10.55 8.91 37.16
CA SER A 283 10.01 7.62 37.63
C SER A 283 8.54 7.69 38.06
N GLU A 284 8.08 8.86 38.46
CA GLU A 284 6.71 9.15 38.94
C GLU A 284 5.64 9.07 37.82
N LEU A 285 6.05 9.03 36.54
CA LEU A 285 5.16 9.00 35.39
C LEU A 285 4.62 7.59 35.05
N SER A 286 4.95 6.60 35.87
CA SER A 286 4.41 5.25 35.73
C SER A 286 2.90 5.26 35.96
N GLY A 287 2.13 4.70 35.00
CA GLY A 287 0.67 4.71 35.00
C GLY A 287 0.01 5.90 34.27
N ASP A 288 0.75 6.90 33.79
CA ASP A 288 0.20 8.01 33.03
C ASP A 288 0.14 7.70 31.52
N PRO A 289 -0.99 8.00 30.83
CA PRO A 289 -1.14 7.71 29.40
C PRO A 289 -0.19 8.55 28.50
N ALA A 290 0.24 9.73 28.96
CA ALA A 290 1.22 10.57 28.27
C ALA A 290 2.38 10.92 29.22
N ALA A 291 3.58 10.42 28.91
CA ALA A 291 4.78 10.60 29.73
C ALA A 291 5.27 12.06 29.76
N PHE A 292 4.94 12.87 28.76
CA PHE A 292 5.40 14.27 28.65
C PHE A 292 4.22 15.23 28.57
N ARG A 293 4.30 16.39 29.26
CA ARG A 293 3.22 17.38 29.31
C ARG A 293 2.86 17.93 27.93
N TRP A 294 3.84 18.10 27.03
CA TRP A 294 3.62 18.62 25.68
C TRP A 294 2.85 17.63 24.76
N MET A 295 2.90 16.33 25.03
CA MET A 295 2.15 15.33 24.28
C MET A 295 0.65 15.36 24.53
N ARG A 296 0.21 15.85 25.70
CA ARG A 296 -1.20 15.85 26.10
C ARG A 296 -2.09 16.67 25.15
N PRO A 297 -1.77 17.93 24.80
CA PRO A 297 -2.57 18.69 23.83
C PRO A 297 -2.51 18.08 22.42
N VAL A 298 -1.36 17.60 21.98
CA VAL A 298 -1.19 16.95 20.67
C VAL A 298 -2.09 15.71 20.56
N PHE A 299 -2.10 14.87 21.60
CA PHE A 299 -2.95 13.68 21.65
C PHE A 299 -4.45 14.05 21.59
N ARG A 300 -4.90 15.02 22.40
CA ARG A 300 -6.29 15.45 22.42
C ARG A 300 -6.76 16.00 21.07
N LEU A 301 -5.98 16.89 20.48
CA LEU A 301 -6.28 17.48 19.17
C LEU A 301 -6.22 16.41 18.06
N GLY A 302 -5.22 15.54 18.06
CA GLY A 302 -5.09 14.45 17.08
C GLY A 302 -6.29 13.50 17.11
N VAL A 303 -6.68 13.04 18.30
CA VAL A 303 -7.85 12.18 18.48
C VAL A 303 -9.14 12.92 18.09
N GLY A 304 -9.28 14.20 18.43
CA GLY A 304 -10.43 15.02 18.05
C GLY A 304 -10.55 15.19 16.53
N LEU A 305 -9.45 15.54 15.86
CA LEU A 305 -9.46 15.75 14.41
C LEU A 305 -9.66 14.44 13.63
N VAL A 306 -8.88 13.41 13.92
CA VAL A 306 -8.98 12.12 13.22
C VAL A 306 -10.30 11.42 13.55
N GLY A 307 -10.72 11.46 14.83
CA GLY A 307 -12.01 10.92 15.24
C GLY A 307 -13.18 11.68 14.64
N GLY A 308 -13.10 13.00 14.55
CA GLY A 308 -14.11 13.85 13.90
C GLY A 308 -14.23 13.56 12.40
N LEU A 309 -13.10 13.37 11.71
CA LEU A 309 -13.09 12.92 10.31
C LEU A 309 -13.72 11.53 10.16
N ALA A 310 -13.21 10.54 10.88
CA ALA A 310 -13.62 9.15 10.73
C ALA A 310 -15.08 8.92 11.17
N LEU A 311 -15.40 9.28 12.44
CA LEU A 311 -16.71 9.04 13.00
C LEU A 311 -17.76 10.05 12.49
N GLY A 312 -17.36 11.28 12.15
CA GLY A 312 -18.26 12.28 11.59
C GLY A 312 -18.72 11.92 10.18
N MET A 313 -17.79 11.49 9.30
CA MET A 313 -18.16 10.96 7.98
C MET A 313 -18.92 9.62 8.09
N GLY A 314 -18.52 8.75 9.01
CA GLY A 314 -19.22 7.50 9.29
C GLY A 314 -20.67 7.74 9.78
N LEU A 315 -20.88 8.66 10.71
CA LEU A 315 -22.22 9.04 11.18
C LEU A 315 -23.07 9.61 10.04
N TYR A 316 -22.49 10.49 9.22
CA TYR A 316 -23.16 11.01 8.04
C TYR A 316 -23.57 9.90 7.07
N GLY A 317 -22.66 8.98 6.73
CA GLY A 317 -22.92 7.88 5.81
C GLY A 317 -23.91 6.84 6.34
N LEU A 318 -23.88 6.52 7.65
CA LEU A 318 -24.77 5.52 8.23
C LEU A 318 -26.20 6.04 8.49
N VAL A 319 -26.32 7.30 8.96
CA VAL A 319 -27.61 7.83 9.41
C VAL A 319 -28.30 8.66 8.34
N LEU A 320 -27.54 9.36 7.50
CA LEU A 320 -28.05 10.35 6.56
C LEU A 320 -27.87 9.96 5.08
N SER A 321 -27.42 8.74 4.79
CA SER A 321 -27.17 8.25 3.42
C SER A 321 -28.42 8.21 2.54
N GLY A 322 -29.61 8.01 3.12
CA GLY A 322 -30.87 8.03 2.39
C GLY A 322 -31.36 9.44 1.99
N LEU A 323 -30.68 10.49 2.44
CA LEU A 323 -31.02 11.88 2.11
C LEU A 323 -30.05 12.43 1.05
N SER A 324 -30.51 13.39 0.25
CA SER A 324 -29.64 14.11 -0.70
C SER A 324 -28.41 14.70 0.03
N PHE A 325 -27.25 14.72 -0.64
CA PHE A 325 -26.02 15.25 -0.06
C PHE A 325 -26.21 16.70 0.42
N SER A 326 -25.77 16.97 1.65
CA SER A 326 -25.83 18.30 2.25
C SER A 326 -24.56 18.59 3.06
N MET A 327 -23.77 19.57 2.59
CA MET A 327 -22.57 20.02 3.26
C MET A 327 -22.79 20.48 4.71
N PRO A 328 -23.83 21.28 5.05
CA PRO A 328 -24.07 21.68 6.44
C PRO A 328 -24.29 20.49 7.37
N ARG A 329 -25.03 19.46 6.93
CA ARG A 329 -25.24 18.23 7.72
C ARG A 329 -23.94 17.48 7.97
N LEU A 330 -23.07 17.36 6.95
CA LEU A 330 -21.75 16.77 7.09
C LEU A 330 -20.89 17.55 8.09
N CYS A 331 -20.87 18.88 7.99
CA CYS A 331 -20.14 19.74 8.92
C CYS A 331 -20.61 19.57 10.37
N VAL A 332 -21.93 19.49 10.60
CA VAL A 332 -22.50 19.26 11.94
C VAL A 332 -22.07 17.89 12.49
N CYS A 333 -22.16 16.82 11.69
CA CYS A 333 -21.73 15.49 12.10
C CYS A 333 -20.23 15.47 12.46
N MET A 334 -19.38 16.09 11.64
CA MET A 334 -17.94 16.14 11.88
C MET A 334 -17.58 17.00 13.11
N ALA A 335 -18.21 18.16 13.26
CA ALA A 335 -18.00 19.04 14.40
C ALA A 335 -18.43 18.37 15.72
N LEU A 336 -19.60 17.72 15.72
CA LEU A 336 -20.13 17.00 16.88
C LEU A 336 -19.19 15.86 17.29
N MET A 337 -18.85 14.97 16.35
CA MET A 337 -18.00 13.82 16.64
C MET A 337 -16.57 14.24 16.98
N GLY A 338 -16.04 15.29 16.35
CA GLY A 338 -14.75 15.86 16.69
C GLY A 338 -14.68 16.42 18.10
N ALA A 339 -15.71 17.16 18.51
CA ALA A 339 -15.84 17.67 19.88
C ALA A 339 -15.95 16.52 20.90
N LEU A 340 -16.76 15.51 20.64
CA LEU A 340 -16.92 14.34 21.50
C LEU A 340 -15.62 13.54 21.64
N CYS A 341 -14.91 13.31 20.54
CA CYS A 341 -13.61 12.62 20.55
C CYS A 341 -12.55 13.41 21.31
N TYR A 342 -12.51 14.73 21.14
CA TYR A 342 -11.60 15.60 21.90
C TYR A 342 -11.87 15.53 23.40
N LEU A 343 -13.13 15.64 23.81
CA LEU A 343 -13.54 15.55 25.22
C LEU A 343 -13.24 14.17 25.79
N GLY A 344 -13.52 13.09 25.06
CA GLY A 344 -13.15 11.74 25.45
C GLY A 344 -11.65 11.58 25.67
N ALA A 345 -10.82 12.11 24.74
CA ALA A 345 -9.36 12.13 24.90
C ALA A 345 -8.92 13.00 26.09
N ALA A 346 -9.58 14.10 26.34
CA ALA A 346 -9.30 14.94 27.51
C ALA A 346 -9.61 14.23 28.83
N MET A 347 -10.70 13.47 28.89
CA MET A 347 -11.07 12.63 30.05
C MET A 347 -10.05 11.50 30.27
N LEU A 348 -9.64 10.81 29.20
CA LEU A 348 -8.61 9.76 29.28
C LEU A 348 -7.28 10.30 29.83
N VAL A 349 -6.83 11.45 29.31
CA VAL A 349 -5.56 12.06 29.76
C VAL A 349 -5.69 12.64 31.18
N GLY A 350 -6.85 13.19 31.54
CA GLY A 350 -7.10 13.79 32.85
C GLY A 350 -7.51 12.78 33.93
N LYS A 351 -7.86 11.53 33.55
CA LYS A 351 -8.38 10.47 34.44
C LYS A 351 -9.59 10.95 35.29
N THR A 352 -10.33 11.93 34.82
CA THR A 352 -11.48 12.51 35.55
C THR A 352 -12.47 13.16 34.59
N LEU A 353 -13.74 13.09 34.92
CA LEU A 353 -14.85 13.77 34.22
C LEU A 353 -14.86 15.29 34.47
N ARG A 354 -14.21 15.77 35.53
CA ARG A 354 -14.13 17.20 35.87
C ARG A 354 -13.35 18.05 34.88
N VAL A 355 -12.71 17.42 33.90
CA VAL A 355 -11.99 18.09 32.81
C VAL A 355 -12.94 18.67 31.76
N LEU A 356 -14.22 18.23 31.71
CA LEU A 356 -15.21 18.65 30.72
C LEU A 356 -15.29 20.17 30.53
N PRO A 357 -15.53 21.00 31.59
CA PRO A 357 -15.65 22.43 31.41
C PRO A 357 -14.40 23.09 30.87
N LYS A 358 -13.23 22.62 31.31
CA LYS A 358 -11.90 23.11 30.84
C LYS A 358 -11.56 22.64 29.42
N GLY A 359 -12.16 21.53 28.97
CA GLY A 359 -11.97 20.94 27.64
C GLY A 359 -12.82 21.60 26.56
N LEU A 360 -13.88 22.32 26.90
CA LEU A 360 -14.85 22.89 25.94
C LEU A 360 -14.18 23.82 24.90
N ALA A 361 -13.23 24.66 25.34
CA ALA A 361 -12.51 25.54 24.42
C ALA A 361 -11.72 24.74 23.35
N GLY A 362 -11.03 23.68 23.76
CA GLY A 362 -10.33 22.80 22.81
C GLY A 362 -11.26 21.99 21.91
N ALA A 363 -12.40 21.56 22.42
CA ALA A 363 -13.43 20.91 21.63
C ALA A 363 -14.01 21.86 20.57
N ALA A 364 -14.27 23.12 20.95
CA ALA A 364 -14.73 24.15 20.01
C ALA A 364 -13.69 24.46 18.93
N VAL A 365 -12.41 24.55 19.29
CA VAL A 365 -11.30 24.72 18.31
C VAL A 365 -11.24 23.53 17.34
N THR A 366 -11.40 22.30 17.83
CA THR A 366 -11.41 21.09 17.00
C THR A 366 -12.60 21.09 16.04
N ALA A 367 -13.80 21.40 16.54
CA ALA A 367 -15.02 21.51 15.73
C ALA A 367 -14.89 22.59 14.64
N LEU A 368 -14.37 23.77 15.02
CA LEU A 368 -14.12 24.87 14.08
C LEU A 368 -13.11 24.48 13.01
N ALA A 369 -12.01 23.81 13.38
CA ALA A 369 -11.00 23.35 12.43
C ALA A 369 -11.57 22.37 11.40
N LEU A 370 -12.44 21.45 11.81
CA LEU A 370 -13.13 20.50 10.92
C LEU A 370 -14.10 21.21 9.96
N VAL A 371 -14.87 22.18 10.47
CA VAL A 371 -15.77 23.00 9.64
C VAL A 371 -14.97 23.83 8.63
N LEU A 372 -13.89 24.48 9.06
CA LEU A 372 -13.01 25.25 8.18
C LEU A 372 -12.38 24.35 7.11
N LEU A 373 -11.99 23.14 7.45
CA LEU A 373 -11.49 22.16 6.48
C LEU A 373 -12.55 21.85 5.40
N CYS A 374 -13.79 21.63 5.78
CA CYS A 374 -14.89 21.41 4.83
C CYS A 374 -15.12 22.63 3.94
N VAL A 375 -15.13 23.83 4.52
CA VAL A 375 -15.34 25.09 3.77
C VAL A 375 -14.21 25.34 2.79
N THR A 376 -12.95 25.18 3.19
CA THR A 376 -11.78 25.38 2.32
C THR A 376 -11.74 24.38 1.16
N LEU A 377 -12.12 23.12 1.40
CA LEU A 377 -12.22 22.12 0.34
C LEU A 377 -13.36 22.44 -0.62
N LYS A 378 -14.54 22.77 -0.12
CA LYS A 378 -15.69 23.11 -0.98
C LYS A 378 -15.48 24.38 -1.81
N ALA A 379 -14.80 25.37 -1.24
CA ALA A 379 -14.44 26.61 -1.92
C ALA A 379 -13.28 26.44 -2.92
N ASP A 380 -12.68 25.24 -2.97
CA ASP A 380 -11.51 24.94 -3.80
C ASP A 380 -10.38 25.99 -3.69
N VAL A 381 -10.08 26.41 -2.45
CA VAL A 381 -9.05 27.44 -2.19
C VAL A 381 -7.68 27.07 -2.76
N PHE A 382 -7.41 25.76 -2.92
CA PHE A 382 -6.17 25.24 -3.51
C PHE A 382 -6.19 25.15 -5.04
N GLY A 383 -7.28 25.55 -5.71
CA GLY A 383 -7.42 25.52 -7.16
C GLY A 383 -7.30 24.12 -7.75
N TYR A 384 -7.78 23.12 -7.02
CA TYR A 384 -7.68 21.73 -7.48
C TYR A 384 -8.46 21.52 -8.78
N ARG A 385 -9.62 22.14 -8.93
CA ARG A 385 -10.51 21.99 -10.09
C ARG A 385 -9.85 22.38 -11.41
N THR A 386 -9.08 23.48 -11.42
CA THR A 386 -8.43 24.03 -12.61
C THR A 386 -7.00 23.55 -12.81
N ARG A 387 -6.45 22.80 -11.82
CA ARG A 387 -5.06 22.39 -11.87
C ARG A 387 -4.82 21.31 -12.90
N VAL A 388 -3.99 21.60 -13.90
CA VAL A 388 -3.54 20.67 -14.94
C VAL A 388 -2.04 20.37 -14.71
N PRO A 389 -1.59 19.11 -14.78
CA PRO A 389 -0.18 18.80 -14.67
C PRO A 389 0.59 19.21 -15.92
N GLN A 390 1.86 19.57 -15.79
CA GLN A 390 2.75 19.77 -16.93
C GLN A 390 3.05 18.43 -17.58
N ALA A 391 2.84 18.29 -18.90
CA ALA A 391 3.00 17.02 -19.62
C ALA A 391 4.41 16.41 -19.43
N GLU A 392 5.48 17.25 -19.37
CA GLU A 392 6.85 16.82 -19.20
C GLU A 392 7.12 16.16 -17.83
N LYS A 393 6.29 16.45 -16.83
CA LYS A 393 6.38 15.88 -15.48
C LYS A 393 5.57 14.60 -15.31
N VAL A 394 4.75 14.27 -16.31
CA VAL A 394 3.94 13.05 -16.32
C VAL A 394 4.78 11.89 -16.87
N TYR A 395 4.71 10.74 -16.20
CA TYR A 395 5.33 9.50 -16.64
C TYR A 395 4.36 8.64 -17.46
N SER A 396 3.11 8.54 -17.02
CA SER A 396 2.03 7.83 -17.72
C SER A 396 0.69 8.41 -17.33
N VAL A 397 -0.29 8.25 -18.21
CA VAL A 397 -1.69 8.61 -17.97
C VAL A 397 -2.52 7.34 -18.06
N ARG A 398 -3.38 7.10 -17.07
CA ARG A 398 -4.41 6.05 -17.13
C ARG A 398 -5.75 6.71 -17.37
N VAL A 399 -6.40 6.33 -18.44
CA VAL A 399 -7.73 6.80 -18.84
C VAL A 399 -8.71 5.66 -18.62
N ILE A 400 -9.72 5.90 -17.78
CA ILE A 400 -10.78 4.94 -17.49
C ILE A 400 -12.09 5.57 -17.91
N SER A 401 -12.77 4.94 -18.83
CA SER A 401 -14.14 5.24 -19.24
C SER A 401 -15.07 4.09 -18.90
N SER A 402 -16.36 4.21 -19.18
CA SER A 402 -17.28 3.07 -19.10
C SER A 402 -16.84 1.89 -19.99
N ASP A 403 -16.08 2.17 -21.03
CA ASP A 403 -15.83 1.26 -22.14
C ASP A 403 -14.40 0.71 -22.17
N ALA A 404 -13.46 1.38 -21.50
CA ALA A 404 -12.04 1.00 -21.53
C ALA A 404 -11.25 1.51 -20.32
N ASP A 405 -10.18 0.77 -19.98
CA ASP A 405 -9.16 1.14 -19.00
C ASP A 405 -7.79 1.07 -19.69
N VAL A 406 -7.28 2.21 -20.07
CA VAL A 406 -6.10 2.33 -20.92
C VAL A 406 -4.98 3.07 -20.20
N LYS A 407 -3.75 2.54 -20.28
CA LYS A 407 -2.54 3.19 -19.78
C LYS A 407 -1.73 3.73 -20.96
N LEU A 408 -1.61 5.04 -21.07
CA LEU A 408 -0.86 5.77 -22.09
C LEU A 408 0.53 6.13 -21.54
N THR A 409 1.56 5.89 -22.33
CA THR A 409 2.96 6.15 -21.99
C THR A 409 3.68 7.02 -23.02
N ASP A 410 3.15 7.10 -24.24
CA ASP A 410 3.71 7.93 -25.29
C ASP A 410 3.59 9.43 -24.96
N PRO A 411 4.67 10.21 -25.11
CA PRO A 411 4.64 11.66 -24.82
C PRO A 411 3.61 12.46 -25.64
N ALA A 412 3.29 12.04 -26.86
CA ALA A 412 2.27 12.70 -27.68
C ALA A 412 0.87 12.41 -27.13
N SER A 413 0.61 11.15 -26.76
CA SER A 413 -0.64 10.73 -26.12
C SER A 413 -0.86 11.45 -24.78
N ILE A 414 0.20 11.55 -23.95
CA ILE A 414 0.15 12.29 -22.68
C ILE A 414 -0.22 13.76 -22.89
N ARG A 415 0.39 14.44 -23.88
CA ARG A 415 0.07 15.84 -24.20
C ARG A 415 -1.38 16.00 -24.64
N ALA A 416 -1.88 15.14 -25.50
CA ALA A 416 -3.26 15.20 -25.98
C ALA A 416 -4.27 15.09 -24.83
N VAL A 417 -4.04 14.20 -23.87
CA VAL A 417 -4.92 14.07 -22.69
C VAL A 417 -4.82 15.29 -21.78
N VAL A 418 -3.62 15.84 -21.57
CA VAL A 418 -3.39 17.05 -20.76
C VAL A 418 -4.10 18.26 -21.39
N GLU A 419 -4.06 18.41 -22.72
CA GLU A 419 -4.71 19.48 -23.46
C GLU A 419 -6.25 19.33 -23.49
N ALA A 420 -6.77 18.11 -23.48
CA ALA A 420 -8.22 17.86 -23.43
C ALA A 420 -8.83 18.18 -22.05
N GLN A 421 -8.06 18.04 -20.96
CA GLN A 421 -8.56 18.18 -19.59
C GLN A 421 -9.30 19.49 -19.29
N PRO A 422 -8.86 20.70 -19.70
CA PRO A 422 -9.57 21.94 -19.42
C PRO A 422 -11.00 21.94 -19.99
N VAL A 423 -11.18 21.47 -21.21
CA VAL A 423 -12.49 21.37 -21.88
C VAL A 423 -13.39 20.40 -21.12
N LEU A 424 -12.87 19.22 -20.74
CA LEU A 424 -13.61 18.23 -19.97
C LEU A 424 -14.01 18.74 -18.57
N ALA A 425 -13.18 19.57 -17.94
CA ALA A 425 -13.46 20.15 -16.63
C ALA A 425 -14.53 21.26 -16.68
N GLU A 426 -14.65 21.97 -17.80
CA GLU A 426 -15.64 23.03 -17.99
C GLU A 426 -17.04 22.48 -18.21
N HIS A 427 -17.18 21.38 -18.96
CA HIS A 427 -18.44 20.76 -19.34
C HIS A 427 -18.88 19.62 -18.41
N GLN A 428 -18.51 19.69 -17.15
CA GLN A 428 -18.84 18.67 -16.17
C GLN A 428 -20.26 18.81 -15.66
N VAL A 429 -21.04 17.72 -15.72
CA VAL A 429 -22.39 17.61 -15.14
C VAL A 429 -22.38 16.92 -13.79
N ALA A 430 -23.47 17.05 -13.04
CA ALA A 430 -23.60 16.31 -11.77
C ALA A 430 -23.71 14.81 -12.02
N SER A 431 -23.06 14.03 -11.16
CA SER A 431 -23.17 12.56 -11.19
C SER A 431 -24.65 12.13 -11.10
N GLY A 432 -25.09 11.26 -11.99
CA GLY A 432 -26.47 10.76 -12.03
C GLY A 432 -27.39 11.42 -13.07
N ASN A 433 -26.95 12.46 -13.79
CA ASN A 433 -27.74 13.11 -14.83
C ASN A 433 -27.51 12.52 -16.25
N GLY A 434 -27.22 11.23 -16.36
CA GLY A 434 -27.03 10.57 -17.66
C GLY A 434 -25.69 10.88 -18.34
N GLY A 435 -24.76 11.53 -17.66
CA GLY A 435 -23.43 11.83 -18.19
C GLY A 435 -22.53 10.57 -18.25
N ARG A 436 -21.60 10.54 -19.22
CA ARG A 436 -20.58 9.48 -19.33
C ARG A 436 -19.44 9.73 -18.34
N MET A 437 -19.05 8.68 -17.61
CA MET A 437 -17.90 8.76 -16.71
C MET A 437 -16.59 8.72 -17.50
N PHE A 438 -15.72 9.69 -17.24
CA PHE A 438 -14.39 9.77 -17.80
C PHE A 438 -13.38 10.09 -16.68
N ARG A 439 -12.58 9.12 -16.31
CA ARG A 439 -11.58 9.26 -15.25
C ARG A 439 -10.19 9.28 -15.85
N VAL A 440 -9.39 10.23 -15.44
CA VAL A 440 -7.99 10.37 -15.86
C VAL A 440 -7.10 10.35 -14.63
N GLN A 441 -6.09 9.52 -14.63
CA GLN A 441 -5.07 9.48 -13.58
C GLN A 441 -3.69 9.76 -14.18
N TYR A 442 -3.09 10.84 -13.76
CA TYR A 442 -1.73 11.24 -14.11
C TYR A 442 -0.75 10.68 -13.08
N ASN A 443 0.17 9.83 -13.51
CA ASN A 443 1.27 9.33 -12.69
C ASN A 443 2.50 10.21 -12.97
N LEU A 444 2.97 10.93 -11.96
CA LEU A 444 4.06 11.89 -12.12
C LEU A 444 5.42 11.22 -11.91
N LYS A 445 6.47 11.76 -12.57
CA LYS A 445 7.86 11.26 -12.46
C LYS A 445 8.42 11.29 -11.03
N ASN A 446 7.85 12.10 -10.14
CA ASN A 446 8.21 12.16 -8.72
C ASN A 446 7.54 11.06 -7.86
N GLY A 447 6.79 10.15 -8.48
CA GLY A 447 6.06 9.06 -7.81
C GLY A 447 4.74 9.47 -7.17
N SER A 448 4.27 10.71 -7.33
CA SER A 448 2.92 11.12 -6.95
C SER A 448 1.93 10.90 -8.09
N ALA A 449 0.64 10.80 -7.74
CA ALA A 449 -0.43 10.70 -8.72
C ALA A 449 -1.49 11.77 -8.48
N MET A 450 -2.14 12.19 -9.55
CA MET A 450 -3.29 13.08 -9.54
C MET A 450 -4.40 12.45 -10.38
N ALA A 451 -5.58 12.27 -9.80
CA ALA A 451 -6.71 11.67 -10.50
C ALA A 451 -7.87 12.65 -10.61
N ARG A 452 -8.56 12.60 -11.75
CA ARG A 452 -9.75 13.36 -12.07
C ARG A 452 -10.86 12.43 -12.50
N CYS A 453 -12.10 12.77 -12.16
CA CYS A 453 -13.27 12.07 -12.64
C CYS A 453 -14.27 13.12 -13.13
N PHE A 454 -14.60 13.04 -14.40
CA PHE A 454 -15.56 13.91 -15.06
C PHE A 454 -16.82 13.11 -15.39
N TRP A 455 -17.97 13.70 -15.13
CA TRP A 455 -19.23 13.26 -15.69
C TRP A 455 -19.58 14.22 -16.80
N LEU A 456 -19.45 13.77 -18.03
CA LEU A 456 -19.52 14.60 -19.23
C LEU A 456 -20.91 14.53 -19.85
N ASP A 457 -21.42 15.68 -20.25
CA ASP A 457 -22.57 15.75 -21.16
C ASP A 457 -22.16 15.34 -22.57
N THR A 458 -23.15 15.23 -23.46
CA THR A 458 -22.94 14.87 -24.87
C THR A 458 -22.90 16.10 -25.77
N THR A 459 -22.28 17.19 -25.31
CA THR A 459 -22.10 18.39 -26.14
C THR A 459 -21.04 18.15 -27.23
N PRO A 460 -21.12 18.88 -28.37
CA PRO A 460 -20.13 18.75 -29.43
C PRO A 460 -18.69 19.00 -28.99
N GLU A 461 -18.49 19.90 -28.02
CA GLU A 461 -17.18 20.24 -27.46
C GLU A 461 -16.59 19.06 -26.65
N THR A 462 -17.41 18.42 -25.80
CA THR A 462 -16.98 17.25 -25.04
C THR A 462 -16.73 16.06 -25.94
N GLN A 463 -17.58 15.84 -26.96
CA GLN A 463 -17.36 14.79 -27.94
C GLN A 463 -16.06 15.00 -28.74
N ALA A 464 -15.76 16.24 -29.15
CA ALA A 464 -14.52 16.56 -29.85
C ALA A 464 -13.28 16.36 -28.96
N ALA A 465 -13.37 16.73 -27.68
CA ALA A 465 -12.28 16.51 -26.73
C ALA A 465 -12.05 15.01 -26.44
N MET A 466 -13.13 14.24 -26.28
CA MET A 466 -13.06 12.78 -26.14
C MET A 466 -12.51 12.10 -27.39
N ALA A 467 -12.96 12.54 -28.60
CA ALA A 467 -12.48 11.99 -29.86
C ALA A 467 -10.97 12.13 -30.02
N ARG A 468 -10.38 13.26 -29.56
CA ARG A 468 -8.92 13.45 -29.56
C ARG A 468 -8.20 12.43 -28.70
N VAL A 469 -8.76 12.03 -27.56
CA VAL A 469 -8.15 11.06 -26.64
C VAL A 469 -8.37 9.63 -27.14
N VAL A 470 -9.60 9.31 -27.54
CA VAL A 470 -9.97 7.97 -28.03
C VAL A 470 -9.30 7.66 -29.37
N GLY A 471 -9.13 8.68 -30.25
CA GLY A 471 -8.48 8.55 -31.55
C GLY A 471 -6.95 8.37 -31.49
N LEU A 472 -6.33 8.38 -30.32
CA LEU A 472 -4.89 8.09 -30.18
C LEU A 472 -4.60 6.63 -30.54
N GLU A 473 -3.58 6.40 -31.35
CA GLU A 473 -3.18 5.05 -31.77
C GLU A 473 -2.89 4.15 -30.56
N GLU A 474 -2.13 4.64 -29.57
CA GLU A 474 -1.85 3.93 -28.32
C GLU A 474 -3.13 3.55 -27.57
N TYR A 475 -4.16 4.41 -27.59
CA TYR A 475 -5.45 4.13 -26.99
C TYR A 475 -6.18 3.00 -27.74
N GLN A 476 -6.24 3.08 -29.05
CA GLN A 476 -6.90 2.10 -29.93
C GLN A 476 -6.22 0.73 -29.82
N ILE A 477 -4.88 0.66 -29.81
CA ILE A 477 -4.11 -0.58 -29.61
C ILE A 477 -4.47 -1.21 -28.25
N SER A 478 -4.46 -0.41 -27.19
CA SER A 478 -4.76 -0.91 -25.84
C SER A 478 -6.19 -1.45 -25.72
N VAL A 479 -7.14 -0.83 -26.40
CA VAL A 479 -8.53 -1.33 -26.42
C VAL A 479 -8.63 -2.63 -27.22
N MET A 480 -8.01 -2.70 -28.41
CA MET A 480 -8.05 -3.87 -29.29
C MET A 480 -7.41 -5.10 -28.62
N PHE A 481 -6.23 -4.94 -28.04
CA PHE A 481 -5.45 -6.03 -27.46
C PHE A 481 -5.52 -6.10 -25.93
N ASN A 482 -6.61 -5.62 -25.35
CA ASN A 482 -6.89 -5.71 -23.91
C ASN A 482 -5.71 -5.27 -23.02
N GLY A 483 -5.13 -4.12 -23.31
CA GLY A 483 -4.00 -3.53 -22.57
C GLY A 483 -2.62 -4.04 -22.98
N SER A 484 -2.53 -4.92 -23.96
CA SER A 484 -1.27 -5.37 -24.55
C SER A 484 -0.87 -4.49 -25.73
N PHE A 485 0.43 -4.46 -26.06
CA PHE A 485 0.99 -3.63 -27.14
C PHE A 485 1.85 -4.50 -28.07
N PRO A 486 1.22 -5.27 -28.99
CA PRO A 486 1.97 -6.06 -29.93
C PRO A 486 2.75 -5.16 -30.90
N PRO A 487 4.00 -5.54 -31.27
CA PRO A 487 4.73 -4.85 -32.34
C PRO A 487 3.98 -4.96 -33.68
N THR A 488 4.00 -3.91 -34.48
CA THR A 488 3.35 -3.91 -35.82
C THR A 488 3.89 -4.93 -36.80
N ASP A 489 5.16 -5.33 -36.63
CA ASP A 489 5.86 -6.33 -37.43
C ASP A 489 5.82 -7.75 -36.83
N TRP A 490 5.09 -7.92 -35.70
CA TRP A 490 4.90 -9.23 -35.08
C TRP A 490 4.06 -10.15 -35.97
N LYS A 491 4.43 -11.42 -36.03
CA LYS A 491 3.77 -12.42 -36.88
C LYS A 491 3.29 -13.59 -36.06
N PRO A 492 1.97 -13.80 -35.94
CA PRO A 492 1.44 -15.00 -35.31
C PRO A 492 1.77 -16.24 -36.11
N ARG A 493 2.04 -17.34 -35.43
CA ARG A 493 2.26 -18.67 -36.03
C ARG A 493 1.07 -19.59 -35.83
N THR A 494 0.30 -19.34 -34.79
CA THR A 494 -0.90 -20.07 -34.43
C THR A 494 -1.90 -19.12 -33.82
N GLY A 495 -3.14 -19.53 -33.74
CA GLY A 495 -4.19 -18.81 -33.03
C GLY A 495 -5.35 -19.73 -32.73
N SER A 496 -6.28 -19.23 -31.96
CA SER A 496 -7.58 -19.84 -31.76
C SER A 496 -8.69 -18.79 -31.79
N LEU A 497 -9.82 -19.19 -32.31
CA LEU A 497 -11.04 -18.43 -32.37
C LEU A 497 -12.08 -19.11 -31.48
N TYR A 498 -12.55 -18.38 -30.49
CA TYR A 498 -13.66 -18.81 -29.66
C TYR A 498 -14.92 -18.02 -30.04
N ILE A 499 -15.98 -18.73 -30.39
CA ILE A 499 -17.32 -18.18 -30.62
C ILE A 499 -18.21 -18.65 -29.49
N MET A 500 -18.90 -17.72 -28.82
CA MET A 500 -19.72 -18.03 -27.66
C MET A 500 -20.77 -19.12 -27.97
N GLY A 501 -20.68 -20.24 -27.28
CA GLY A 501 -21.57 -21.41 -27.46
C GLY A 501 -21.09 -22.43 -28.49
N GLN A 502 -19.88 -22.27 -29.02
CA GLN A 502 -19.25 -23.24 -29.94
C GLN A 502 -17.93 -23.75 -29.37
N GLU A 503 -17.40 -24.83 -29.97
CA GLU A 503 -16.07 -25.33 -29.68
C GLU A 503 -14.99 -24.37 -30.22
N GLU A 504 -13.87 -24.28 -29.52
CA GLU A 504 -12.72 -23.44 -29.92
C GLU A 504 -12.16 -23.96 -31.25
N ARG A 505 -12.01 -23.08 -32.23
CA ARG A 505 -11.45 -23.39 -33.54
C ARG A 505 -9.98 -22.97 -33.57
N GLU A 506 -9.08 -23.91 -33.88
CA GLU A 506 -7.67 -23.59 -34.15
C GLU A 506 -7.54 -22.86 -35.48
N LEU A 507 -6.66 -21.85 -35.51
CA LEU A 507 -6.34 -21.04 -36.69
C LEU A 507 -4.97 -21.41 -37.24
N THR A 508 -4.87 -21.54 -38.54
CA THR A 508 -3.59 -21.65 -39.24
C THR A 508 -2.79 -20.34 -39.14
N ALA A 509 -1.49 -20.40 -39.45
CA ALA A 509 -0.62 -19.20 -39.44
C ALA A 509 -1.09 -18.11 -40.40
N GLU A 510 -1.65 -18.50 -41.56
CA GLU A 510 -2.18 -17.56 -42.56
C GLU A 510 -3.48 -16.90 -42.09
N GLU A 511 -4.39 -17.68 -41.50
CA GLU A 511 -5.64 -17.16 -40.92
C GLU A 511 -5.33 -16.22 -39.74
N ALA A 512 -4.43 -16.63 -38.84
CA ALA A 512 -4.00 -15.81 -37.71
C ALA A 512 -3.37 -14.48 -38.15
N GLN A 513 -2.52 -14.50 -39.20
CA GLN A 513 -1.92 -13.29 -39.77
C GLN A 513 -2.97 -12.38 -40.41
N THR A 514 -3.94 -12.95 -41.12
CA THR A 514 -5.05 -12.19 -41.75
C THR A 514 -5.88 -11.44 -40.72
N LEU A 515 -6.20 -12.12 -39.60
CA LEU A 515 -6.94 -11.48 -38.51
C LEU A 515 -6.12 -10.42 -37.78
N TYR A 516 -4.81 -10.66 -37.61
CA TYR A 516 -3.90 -9.66 -37.03
C TYR A 516 -3.81 -8.41 -37.90
N ASP A 517 -3.66 -8.56 -39.19
CA ASP A 517 -3.60 -7.44 -40.15
C ASP A 517 -4.94 -6.69 -40.21
N ALA A 518 -6.07 -7.40 -40.10
CA ALA A 518 -7.39 -6.81 -40.02
C ALA A 518 -7.56 -5.96 -38.73
N ALA A 519 -7.09 -6.50 -37.59
CA ALA A 519 -7.09 -5.75 -36.32
C ALA A 519 -6.29 -4.44 -36.43
N TRP A 520 -5.14 -4.46 -37.09
CA TRP A 520 -4.35 -3.24 -37.32
C TRP A 520 -5.02 -2.27 -38.28
N ARG A 521 -5.79 -2.74 -39.27
CA ARG A 521 -6.61 -1.86 -40.13
C ARG A 521 -7.70 -1.18 -39.29
N ASP A 522 -8.40 -1.90 -38.42
CA ASP A 522 -9.41 -1.32 -37.53
C ASP A 522 -8.80 -0.29 -36.54
N ILE A 523 -7.61 -0.56 -36.00
CA ILE A 523 -6.89 0.40 -35.15
C ILE A 523 -6.63 1.72 -35.90
N ARG A 524 -6.09 1.63 -37.12
CA ARG A 524 -5.79 2.81 -37.95
C ARG A 524 -7.03 3.58 -38.39
N ALA A 525 -8.15 2.87 -38.53
CA ALA A 525 -9.45 3.46 -38.82
C ALA A 525 -10.18 4.02 -37.60
N CYS A 526 -9.57 3.91 -36.39
CA CYS A 526 -10.18 4.25 -35.09
C CYS A 526 -11.48 3.49 -34.80
N ASN A 527 -11.59 2.26 -35.28
CA ASN A 527 -12.77 1.41 -35.12
C ASN A 527 -12.78 0.63 -33.80
N ALA A 528 -11.63 0.50 -33.10
CA ALA A 528 -11.53 -0.27 -31.87
C ALA A 528 -12.42 0.29 -30.74
N LEU A 529 -12.56 1.62 -30.67
CA LEU A 529 -13.56 2.29 -29.83
C LEU A 529 -13.96 3.60 -30.49
N PRO A 530 -15.22 3.76 -30.94
CA PRO A 530 -15.70 5.01 -31.52
C PRO A 530 -15.89 6.07 -30.42
N ALA A 531 -15.72 7.32 -30.80
CA ALA A 531 -15.83 8.47 -29.90
C ALA A 531 -17.23 8.64 -29.28
N ASP A 532 -18.27 8.25 -30.01
CA ASP A 532 -19.67 8.28 -29.58
C ASP A 532 -20.00 7.12 -28.61
N GLY A 533 -19.15 6.06 -28.57
CA GLY A 533 -19.31 4.89 -27.75
C GLY A 533 -20.52 4.02 -28.08
N ASN A 534 -21.07 4.18 -29.25
CA ASN A 534 -22.16 3.37 -29.76
C ASN A 534 -21.59 2.09 -30.37
N TYR A 535 -21.61 1.00 -29.63
CA TYR A 535 -21.23 -0.33 -30.11
C TYR A 535 -21.98 -1.41 -29.33
N ALA A 536 -22.14 -2.58 -29.94
CA ALA A 536 -22.56 -3.80 -29.28
C ALA A 536 -21.38 -4.77 -29.21
N PHE A 537 -21.38 -5.66 -28.23
CA PHE A 537 -20.40 -6.74 -28.16
C PHE A 537 -20.77 -7.87 -29.11
N LEU A 538 -19.78 -8.38 -29.82
CA LEU A 538 -19.92 -9.56 -30.68
C LEU A 538 -19.57 -10.83 -29.89
N ARG A 539 -19.97 -11.99 -30.41
CA ARG A 539 -19.87 -13.29 -29.73
C ARG A 539 -18.54 -14.00 -29.96
N PHE A 540 -17.47 -13.33 -30.32
CA PHE A 540 -16.19 -13.99 -30.59
C PHE A 540 -15.01 -13.36 -29.86
N GLU A 541 -14.01 -14.17 -29.63
CA GLU A 541 -12.72 -13.79 -29.04
C GLU A 541 -11.60 -14.48 -29.84
N ILE A 542 -10.43 -13.82 -29.95
CA ILE A 542 -9.32 -14.33 -30.74
C ILE A 542 -8.07 -14.33 -29.89
N TYR A 543 -7.39 -15.47 -29.89
CA TYR A 543 -6.06 -15.64 -29.30
C TYR A 543 -5.04 -15.85 -30.42
N LEU A 544 -3.95 -15.09 -30.41
CA LEU A 544 -2.88 -15.14 -31.39
C LEU A 544 -1.56 -15.41 -30.69
N SER A 545 -0.72 -16.34 -31.22
CA SER A 545 0.56 -16.71 -30.65
C SER A 545 1.65 -16.92 -31.70
N ASP A 546 2.88 -16.54 -31.39
CA ASP A 546 4.07 -16.90 -32.18
C ASP A 546 4.87 -18.07 -31.56
N GLY A 547 4.36 -18.66 -30.49
CA GLY A 547 5.00 -19.71 -29.69
C GLY A 547 5.85 -19.15 -28.54
N LYS A 548 6.09 -17.84 -28.49
CA LYS A 548 6.78 -17.14 -27.40
C LYS A 548 5.88 -16.10 -26.73
N ASP A 549 5.28 -15.25 -27.53
CA ASP A 549 4.37 -14.20 -27.10
C ASP A 549 2.94 -14.57 -27.53
N GLN A 550 1.96 -14.15 -26.74
CA GLN A 550 0.55 -14.36 -27.01
C GLN A 550 -0.22 -13.05 -26.81
N TYR A 551 -1.09 -12.75 -27.77
CA TYR A 551 -1.96 -11.58 -27.71
C TYR A 551 -3.41 -11.99 -27.81
N TYR A 552 -4.26 -11.31 -27.05
CA TYR A 552 -5.67 -11.58 -26.91
C TYR A 552 -6.47 -10.37 -27.40
N ILE A 553 -7.35 -10.63 -28.36
CA ILE A 553 -8.39 -9.68 -28.78
C ILE A 553 -9.65 -10.09 -28.00
N GLY A 554 -9.99 -9.29 -26.97
CA GLY A 554 -11.12 -9.57 -26.07
C GLY A 554 -12.47 -9.45 -26.76
N ALA A 555 -13.55 -9.47 -25.97
CA ALA A 555 -14.91 -9.35 -26.48
C ALA A 555 -14.99 -8.27 -27.57
N THR A 556 -15.10 -8.71 -28.82
CA THR A 556 -15.03 -7.84 -30.00
C THR A 556 -16.28 -6.96 -30.08
N LYS A 557 -16.12 -5.78 -30.63
CA LYS A 557 -17.18 -4.78 -30.72
C LYS A 557 -17.72 -4.72 -32.15
N SER A 558 -18.98 -4.38 -32.33
CA SER A 558 -19.62 -4.23 -33.62
C SER A 558 -18.93 -3.21 -34.55
N THR A 559 -18.03 -2.40 -33.99
CA THR A 559 -17.21 -1.41 -34.70
C THR A 559 -15.97 -1.99 -35.39
N TYR A 560 -15.58 -3.23 -35.08
CA TYR A 560 -14.44 -3.92 -35.70
C TYR A 560 -14.79 -4.41 -37.11
N ARG A 561 -14.91 -3.49 -38.05
CA ARG A 561 -15.41 -3.76 -39.40
C ARG A 561 -14.48 -4.63 -40.20
N GLU A 562 -13.19 -4.31 -40.20
CA GLU A 562 -12.17 -5.08 -40.94
C GLU A 562 -11.98 -6.49 -40.34
N LEU A 563 -11.97 -6.59 -39.01
CA LEU A 563 -11.84 -7.88 -38.32
C LEU A 563 -13.07 -8.77 -38.56
N THR A 564 -14.28 -8.20 -38.48
CA THR A 564 -15.51 -8.92 -38.74
C THR A 564 -15.56 -9.39 -40.21
N GLN A 565 -15.17 -8.55 -41.15
CA GLN A 565 -15.11 -8.94 -42.56
C GLN A 565 -14.11 -10.07 -42.80
N ALA A 566 -12.94 -10.00 -42.17
CA ALA A 566 -11.94 -11.06 -42.26
C ALA A 566 -12.45 -12.41 -41.71
N LEU A 567 -13.25 -12.39 -40.63
CA LEU A 567 -13.91 -13.61 -40.11
C LEU A 567 -14.94 -14.19 -41.07
N LEU A 568 -15.75 -13.32 -41.72
CA LEU A 568 -16.69 -13.75 -42.75
C LEU A 568 -15.97 -14.38 -43.96
N ASP A 569 -14.85 -13.79 -44.38
CA ASP A 569 -14.01 -14.30 -45.47
C ASP A 569 -13.36 -15.65 -45.13
N LEU A 570 -13.11 -15.91 -43.84
CA LEU A 570 -12.66 -17.20 -43.31
C LEU A 570 -13.79 -18.23 -43.13
N GLY A 571 -15.01 -17.90 -43.56
CA GLY A 571 -16.15 -18.80 -43.58
C GLY A 571 -16.91 -18.90 -42.26
N VAL A 572 -16.71 -17.95 -41.33
CA VAL A 572 -17.54 -17.86 -40.12
C VAL A 572 -18.93 -17.35 -40.52
N PRO A 573 -20.03 -18.02 -40.22
CA PRO A 573 -21.38 -17.57 -40.57
C PRO A 573 -21.71 -16.22 -39.85
N GLU A 574 -22.40 -15.33 -40.55
CA GLU A 574 -22.84 -14.07 -39.96
C GLU A 574 -23.76 -14.25 -38.75
N SER A 575 -24.58 -15.34 -38.76
CA SER A 575 -25.43 -15.75 -37.63
C SER A 575 -24.66 -16.01 -36.31
N ASP A 576 -23.41 -16.46 -36.44
CA ASP A 576 -22.55 -16.84 -35.30
C ASP A 576 -21.84 -15.63 -34.72
N LEU A 577 -21.68 -14.56 -35.49
CA LEU A 577 -21.10 -13.28 -35.10
C LEU A 577 -22.10 -12.31 -34.47
N GLY A 578 -23.38 -12.76 -34.29
CA GLY A 578 -24.48 -11.94 -33.82
C GLY A 578 -24.18 -11.14 -32.54
N GLU A 579 -24.83 -9.99 -32.39
CA GLU A 579 -24.65 -9.05 -31.28
C GLU A 579 -25.12 -9.65 -29.94
N ILE A 580 -24.34 -9.42 -28.88
CA ILE A 580 -24.77 -9.61 -27.50
C ILE A 580 -25.27 -8.25 -27.00
N LEU A 581 -26.58 -8.10 -26.85
CA LEU A 581 -27.15 -6.99 -26.12
C LEU A 581 -26.86 -7.23 -24.62
N ILE A 582 -26.08 -6.35 -24.02
CA ILE A 582 -25.94 -6.33 -22.57
C ILE A 582 -27.10 -5.48 -22.06
N ASP A 583 -28.07 -6.14 -21.42
CA ASP A 583 -29.19 -5.50 -20.73
C ASP A 583 -28.71 -4.69 -19.50
#